data_68b85d8d247d6e2f0dfdccd97c60722d
#
_entry.id   68b85d8d247d6e2f0dfdccd97c60722d
#
_cell.length_a   1.000
_cell.length_b   1.000
_cell.length_c   1.000
_cell.angle_alpha   90.00
_cell.angle_beta   90.00
_cell.angle_gamma   90.00
#
_symmetry.space_group_name_H-M   'P 1'
#
loop_
_entity.id
_entity.type
_entity.pdbx_description
1 polymer ?
#
loop_
_entity_poly.entity_id
_entity_poly.type
_entity_poly.pdbx_seq_one_letter_code
_entity_poly.pdbx_strand_id
1 'polypeptide(L)'
;MPWAWNLVDQLNSVLFSLRYGHKLKKFRFKTPHKNYQIIPICNIPTDALVKFFAHQPNEAYKFFRPHGFDPKSIQRLKENKAFLAYVLIEESSGHIVGYFFNRSFFHGKGFRGRMVDINYRGRGIGTMMNCLLNEVGFSIGLRLFETVNKNNEASYKSAISASKVKVIDKMANGDLYLEILII
;
A
#
# COMPACT_ATOMS: atom_id res chain seq x y z
N MET A 1 20.40 -11.27 -11.10
CA MET A 1 19.61 -11.78 -12.27
C MET A 1 18.17 -11.30 -12.18
N PRO A 2 17.76 -10.24 -12.93
CA PRO A 2 16.42 -9.66 -12.80
C PRO A 2 15.26 -10.61 -13.16
N TRP A 3 15.50 -11.55 -14.09
CA TRP A 3 14.49 -12.50 -14.56
C TRP A 3 14.05 -13.51 -13.47
N ALA A 4 14.96 -13.94 -12.61
CA ALA A 4 14.65 -14.87 -11.52
C ALA A 4 13.68 -14.26 -10.51
N TRP A 5 13.85 -12.98 -10.17
CA TRP A 5 12.92 -12.26 -9.30
C TRP A 5 11.54 -12.08 -9.94
N ASN A 6 11.47 -11.87 -11.25
CA ASN A 6 10.20 -11.81 -11.97
C ASN A 6 9.45 -13.15 -11.91
N LEU A 7 10.16 -14.26 -12.05
CA LEU A 7 9.56 -15.60 -11.94
C LEU A 7 9.02 -15.87 -10.54
N VAL A 8 9.78 -15.51 -9.50
CA VAL A 8 9.36 -15.64 -8.10
C VAL A 8 8.12 -14.79 -7.82
N ASP A 9 8.09 -13.54 -8.29
CA ASP A 9 6.92 -12.67 -8.13
C ASP A 9 5.68 -13.21 -8.88
N GLN A 10 5.84 -13.76 -10.08
CA GLN A 10 4.75 -14.39 -10.83
C GLN A 10 4.21 -15.64 -10.12
N LEU A 11 5.09 -16.51 -9.65
CA LEU A 11 4.70 -17.70 -8.88
C LEU A 11 3.96 -17.31 -7.61
N ASN A 12 4.49 -16.33 -6.85
CA ASN A 12 3.82 -15.79 -5.67
C ASN A 12 2.43 -15.25 -6.03
N SER A 13 2.29 -14.52 -7.13
CA SER A 13 1.01 -13.95 -7.59
C SER A 13 -0.03 -15.04 -7.86
N VAL A 14 0.37 -16.13 -8.54
CA VAL A 14 -0.52 -17.27 -8.82
C VAL A 14 -0.94 -17.98 -7.53
N LEU A 15 0.04 -18.37 -6.69
CA LEU A 15 -0.23 -19.05 -5.43
C LEU A 15 -1.08 -18.19 -4.47
N PHE A 16 -0.81 -16.89 -4.42
CA PHE A 16 -1.61 -15.94 -3.65
C PHE A 16 -3.06 -15.89 -4.15
N SER A 17 -3.26 -15.81 -5.46
CA SER A 17 -4.58 -15.78 -6.07
C SER A 17 -5.38 -17.06 -5.77
N LEU A 18 -4.75 -18.23 -5.83
CA LEU A 18 -5.38 -19.51 -5.49
C LEU A 18 -5.81 -19.56 -4.02
N ARG A 19 -4.95 -19.07 -3.10
CA ARG A 19 -5.21 -19.13 -1.66
C ARG A 19 -6.21 -18.07 -1.17
N TYR A 20 -6.11 -16.84 -1.67
CA TYR A 20 -6.82 -15.69 -1.13
C TYR A 20 -7.85 -15.08 -2.09
N GLY A 21 -7.83 -15.43 -3.36
CA GLY A 21 -8.66 -14.79 -4.38
C GLY A 21 -10.16 -14.87 -4.11
N HIS A 22 -10.65 -15.99 -3.54
CA HIS A 22 -12.06 -16.13 -3.19
C HIS A 22 -12.50 -15.19 -2.06
N LYS A 23 -11.61 -14.93 -1.08
CA LYS A 23 -11.87 -13.98 0.02
C LYS A 23 -11.87 -12.54 -0.50
N LEU A 24 -10.91 -12.20 -1.38
CA LEU A 24 -10.83 -10.87 -1.99
C LEU A 24 -12.06 -10.54 -2.84
N LYS A 25 -12.62 -11.50 -3.58
CA LYS A 25 -13.86 -11.28 -4.36
C LYS A 25 -15.05 -10.90 -3.49
N LYS A 26 -15.11 -11.39 -2.25
CA LYS A 26 -16.18 -11.13 -1.28
C LYS A 26 -15.91 -9.89 -0.41
N PHE A 27 -14.67 -9.42 -0.39
CA PHE A 27 -14.27 -8.30 0.46
C PHE A 27 -14.91 -6.99 -0.03
N ARG A 28 -15.33 -6.16 0.93
CA ARG A 28 -15.79 -4.78 0.73
C ARG A 28 -15.26 -3.93 1.87
N PHE A 29 -14.78 -2.74 1.57
CA PHE A 29 -14.34 -1.79 2.59
C PHE A 29 -15.51 -1.31 3.46
N LYS A 30 -15.29 -1.25 4.77
CA LYS A 30 -16.22 -0.76 5.80
C LYS A 30 -15.71 0.53 6.45
N THR A 31 -14.38 0.75 6.43
CA THR A 31 -13.77 1.96 6.96
C THR A 31 -14.42 3.19 6.32
N PRO A 32 -14.91 4.16 7.12
CA PRO A 32 -15.48 5.41 6.59
C PRO A 32 -14.48 6.16 5.73
N HIS A 33 -14.89 6.53 4.53
CA HIS A 33 -14.05 7.23 3.54
C HIS A 33 -14.86 8.31 2.80
N LYS A 34 -15.70 9.07 3.56
CA LYS A 34 -16.50 10.16 3.01
C LYS A 34 -15.65 11.08 2.12
N ASN A 35 -16.20 11.51 0.99
CA ASN A 35 -15.60 12.35 -0.03
C ASN A 35 -14.47 11.69 -0.85
N TYR A 36 -14.22 10.38 -0.66
CA TYR A 36 -13.19 9.67 -1.41
C TYR A 36 -13.71 8.36 -1.97
N GLN A 37 -13.36 8.08 -3.21
CA GLN A 37 -13.54 6.77 -3.83
C GLN A 37 -12.27 5.93 -3.67
N ILE A 38 -12.44 4.65 -3.33
CA ILE A 38 -11.36 3.68 -3.26
C ILE A 38 -11.39 2.84 -4.52
N ILE A 39 -10.38 2.96 -5.37
CA ILE A 39 -10.33 2.25 -6.64
C ILE A 39 -9.06 1.38 -6.70
N PRO A 40 -9.19 0.07 -7.00
CA PRO A 40 -8.04 -0.80 -7.25
C PRO A 40 -7.22 -0.26 -8.43
N ILE A 41 -5.88 -0.32 -8.33
CA ILE A 41 -5.00 0.22 -9.40
C ILE A 41 -5.19 -0.46 -10.75
N CYS A 42 -5.64 -1.72 -10.79
CA CYS A 42 -5.94 -2.41 -12.05
C CYS A 42 -7.03 -1.71 -12.87
N ASN A 43 -7.91 -0.92 -12.23
CA ASN A 43 -8.98 -0.16 -12.87
C ASN A 43 -8.59 1.30 -13.18
N ILE A 44 -7.36 1.70 -12.88
CA ILE A 44 -6.86 3.06 -13.16
C ILE A 44 -5.98 3.01 -14.41
N PRO A 45 -6.10 3.97 -15.35
CA PRO A 45 -5.18 4.07 -16.48
C PRO A 45 -3.73 4.19 -16.00
N THR A 46 -2.81 3.49 -16.67
CA THR A 46 -1.39 3.47 -16.26
C THR A 46 -0.76 4.86 -16.30
N ASP A 47 -1.10 5.66 -17.30
CA ASP A 47 -0.64 7.04 -17.46
C ASP A 47 -1.15 7.96 -16.33
N ALA A 48 -2.35 7.75 -15.81
CA ALA A 48 -2.87 8.49 -14.67
C ALA A 48 -2.05 8.23 -13.39
N LEU A 49 -1.66 6.97 -13.15
CA LEU A 49 -0.78 6.62 -12.03
C LEU A 49 0.63 7.20 -12.22
N VAL A 50 1.19 7.10 -13.44
CA VAL A 50 2.50 7.70 -13.76
C VAL A 50 2.47 9.20 -13.55
N LYS A 51 1.43 9.90 -14.01
CA LYS A 51 1.23 11.34 -13.78
C LYS A 51 1.11 11.67 -12.29
N PHE A 52 0.35 10.90 -11.53
CA PHE A 52 0.26 11.09 -10.07
C PHE A 52 1.64 11.06 -9.42
N PHE A 53 2.46 10.04 -9.72
CA PHE A 53 3.81 9.96 -9.19
C PHE A 53 4.72 11.07 -9.70
N ALA A 54 4.70 11.39 -11.00
CA ALA A 54 5.53 12.45 -11.58
C ALA A 54 5.22 13.84 -11.01
N HIS A 55 4.01 14.08 -10.52
CA HIS A 55 3.58 15.34 -9.90
C HIS A 55 4.09 15.51 -8.47
N GLN A 56 4.54 14.42 -7.81
CA GLN A 56 5.03 14.52 -6.45
C GLN A 56 6.44 15.12 -6.43
N PRO A 57 6.74 16.05 -5.50
CA PRO A 57 8.07 16.62 -5.36
C PRO A 57 9.08 15.58 -4.85
N ASN A 58 10.36 15.84 -5.06
CA ASN A 58 11.43 14.92 -4.67
C ASN A 58 11.40 14.52 -3.18
N GLU A 59 10.95 15.43 -2.32
CA GLU A 59 10.80 15.20 -0.87
C GLU A 59 9.78 14.09 -0.56
N ALA A 60 8.79 13.89 -1.41
CA ALA A 60 7.82 12.80 -1.24
C ALA A 60 8.46 11.43 -1.37
N TYR A 61 9.57 11.35 -2.10
CA TYR A 61 10.31 10.11 -2.35
C TYR A 61 11.43 9.84 -1.34
N LYS A 62 11.69 10.77 -0.41
CA LYS A 62 12.74 10.59 0.62
C LYS A 62 12.59 9.28 1.40
N PHE A 63 11.34 8.90 1.71
CA PHE A 63 11.01 7.71 2.49
C PHE A 63 10.13 6.70 1.75
N PHE A 64 9.83 6.94 0.47
CA PHE A 64 8.90 6.12 -0.28
C PHE A 64 9.44 5.77 -1.67
N ARG A 65 10.12 4.62 -1.76
CA ARG A 65 10.62 4.04 -3.03
C ARG A 65 10.36 2.53 -3.07
N PRO A 66 9.09 2.08 -2.98
CA PRO A 66 8.79 0.65 -2.89
C PRO A 66 8.96 -0.10 -4.21
N HIS A 67 8.91 0.60 -5.34
CA HIS A 67 8.96 0.06 -6.71
C HIS A 67 9.32 1.15 -7.72
N GLY A 68 9.50 0.79 -8.99
CA GLY A 68 9.63 1.75 -10.08
C GLY A 68 8.29 2.46 -10.37
N PHE A 69 8.36 3.72 -10.80
CA PHE A 69 7.18 4.55 -11.12
C PHE A 69 7.01 4.76 -12.64
N ASP A 70 7.83 4.11 -13.45
CA ASP A 70 7.72 4.10 -14.89
C ASP A 70 6.52 3.27 -15.38
N PRO A 71 6.02 3.50 -16.61
CA PRO A 71 4.83 2.80 -17.12
C PRO A 71 4.94 1.28 -17.09
N LYS A 72 6.13 0.72 -17.39
CA LYS A 72 6.36 -0.73 -17.40
C LYS A 72 6.30 -1.34 -15.99
N SER A 73 6.88 -0.65 -15.02
CA SER A 73 6.84 -1.06 -13.60
C SER A 73 5.40 -1.00 -13.06
N ILE A 74 4.68 0.08 -13.33
CA ILE A 74 3.27 0.23 -12.91
C ILE A 74 2.39 -0.84 -13.55
N GLN A 75 2.54 -1.10 -14.86
CA GLN A 75 1.76 -2.13 -15.54
C GLN A 75 1.97 -3.51 -14.91
N ARG A 76 3.21 -3.88 -14.60
CA ARG A 76 3.54 -5.14 -13.92
C ARG A 76 2.87 -5.25 -12.54
N LEU A 77 2.83 -4.17 -11.77
CA LEU A 77 2.16 -4.15 -10.46
C LEU A 77 0.64 -4.33 -10.60
N LYS A 78 0.00 -3.74 -11.62
CA LYS A 78 -1.43 -3.91 -11.89
C LYS A 78 -1.80 -5.36 -12.22
N GLU A 79 -0.90 -6.12 -12.82
CA GLU A 79 -1.09 -7.53 -13.19
C GLU A 79 -0.83 -8.49 -12.03
N ASN A 80 -0.08 -8.06 -11.01
CA ASN A 80 0.30 -8.89 -9.86
C ASN A 80 -0.86 -9.03 -8.87
N LYS A 81 -1.44 -10.23 -8.76
CA LYS A 81 -2.58 -10.52 -7.86
C LYS A 81 -2.22 -10.47 -6.37
N ALA A 82 -0.94 -10.58 -6.03
CA ALA A 82 -0.44 -10.46 -4.66
C ALA A 82 -0.09 -9.01 -4.28
N PHE A 83 -0.19 -8.07 -5.21
CA PHE A 83 0.03 -6.65 -4.97
C PHE A 83 -1.33 -5.94 -4.84
N LEU A 84 -1.90 -5.96 -3.63
CA LEU A 84 -3.21 -5.38 -3.33
C LEU A 84 -3.07 -3.87 -3.21
N ALA A 85 -3.19 -3.16 -4.31
CA ALA A 85 -2.98 -1.72 -4.36
C ALA A 85 -4.21 -0.96 -4.83
N TYR A 86 -4.38 0.23 -4.25
CA TYR A 86 -5.53 1.11 -4.42
C TYR A 86 -5.09 2.56 -4.53
N VAL A 87 -5.95 3.37 -5.10
CA VAL A 87 -5.89 4.83 -5.00
C VAL A 87 -7.10 5.35 -4.24
N LEU A 88 -6.92 6.50 -3.58
CA LEU A 88 -8.00 7.36 -3.14
C LEU A 88 -8.18 8.47 -4.16
N ILE A 89 -9.40 8.63 -4.64
CA ILE A 89 -9.80 9.72 -5.52
C ILE A 89 -10.76 10.61 -4.75
N GLU A 90 -10.46 11.91 -4.69
CA GLU A 90 -11.38 12.90 -4.13
C GLU A 90 -12.58 13.06 -5.06
N GLU A 91 -13.80 12.85 -4.54
CA GLU A 91 -15.01 12.84 -5.37
C GLU A 91 -15.31 14.20 -6.02
N SER A 92 -14.99 15.29 -5.34
CA SER A 92 -15.27 16.65 -5.83
C SER A 92 -14.39 17.08 -7.00
N SER A 93 -13.15 16.61 -7.05
CA SER A 93 -12.17 17.03 -8.05
C SER A 93 -11.77 15.94 -9.05
N GLY A 94 -12.05 14.68 -8.72
CA GLY A 94 -11.57 13.52 -9.48
C GLY A 94 -10.05 13.28 -9.36
N HIS A 95 -9.35 13.98 -8.47
CA HIS A 95 -7.91 13.87 -8.32
C HIS A 95 -7.52 12.65 -7.47
N ILE A 96 -6.45 11.96 -7.86
CA ILE A 96 -5.82 10.96 -7.01
C ILE A 96 -5.09 11.69 -5.87
N VAL A 97 -5.55 11.48 -4.63
CA VAL A 97 -5.00 12.12 -3.42
C VAL A 97 -4.16 11.17 -2.57
N GLY A 98 -4.21 9.88 -2.88
CA GLY A 98 -3.42 8.88 -2.18
C GLY A 98 -3.25 7.60 -2.97
N TYR A 99 -2.12 6.94 -2.75
CA TYR A 99 -1.78 5.63 -3.27
C TYR A 99 -1.34 4.74 -2.11
N PHE A 100 -1.87 3.52 -2.01
CA PHE A 100 -1.57 2.62 -0.90
C PHE A 100 -1.68 1.15 -1.32
N PHE A 101 -0.89 0.29 -0.69
CA PHE A 101 -0.83 -1.13 -1.05
C PHE A 101 -0.44 -2.03 0.12
N ASN A 102 -0.84 -3.31 0.00
CA ASN A 102 -0.22 -4.45 0.68
C ASN A 102 0.54 -5.29 -0.36
N ARG A 103 1.87 -5.30 -0.33
CA ARG A 103 2.67 -6.29 -1.06
C ARG A 103 2.58 -7.61 -0.30
N SER A 104 1.81 -8.54 -0.82
CA SER A 104 1.39 -9.74 -0.12
C SER A 104 2.12 -10.97 -0.63
N PHE A 105 2.22 -11.98 0.23
CA PHE A 105 2.87 -13.25 -0.07
C PHE A 105 1.92 -14.40 0.22
N PHE A 106 2.03 -15.46 -0.59
CA PHE A 106 1.15 -16.63 -0.47
C PHE A 106 1.24 -17.30 0.91
N HIS A 107 2.37 -17.17 1.61
CA HIS A 107 2.55 -17.70 2.96
C HIS A 107 1.88 -16.86 4.08
N GLY A 108 1.15 -15.80 3.74
CA GLY A 108 0.31 -15.05 4.69
C GLY A 108 0.92 -13.79 5.28
N LYS A 109 2.02 -13.27 4.74
CA LYS A 109 2.56 -11.95 5.11
C LYS A 109 2.15 -10.88 4.09
N GLY A 110 1.94 -9.64 4.58
CA GLY A 110 1.72 -8.47 3.75
C GLY A 110 2.55 -7.29 4.27
N PHE A 111 3.20 -6.57 3.36
CA PHE A 111 3.98 -5.37 3.68
C PHE A 111 3.24 -4.15 3.15
N ARG A 112 2.92 -3.23 4.06
CA ARG A 112 2.17 -2.01 3.75
C ARG A 112 3.08 -0.92 3.22
N GLY A 113 2.55 -0.14 2.28
CA GLY A 113 3.15 1.11 1.84
C GLY A 113 2.07 2.09 1.40
N ARG A 114 2.33 3.40 1.58
CA ARG A 114 1.40 4.45 1.18
C ARG A 114 2.10 5.75 0.87
N MET A 115 1.50 6.52 -0.02
CA MET A 115 1.87 7.89 -0.35
C MET A 115 0.61 8.76 -0.34
N VAL A 116 0.62 9.87 0.37
CA VAL A 116 -0.39 10.93 0.31
C VAL A 116 0.15 12.02 -0.61
N ASP A 117 -0.68 12.50 -1.52
CA ASP A 117 -0.35 13.67 -2.34
C ASP A 117 0.09 14.83 -1.44
N ILE A 118 1.15 15.53 -1.86
CA ILE A 118 1.79 16.58 -1.05
C ILE A 118 0.79 17.67 -0.62
N ASN A 119 -0.17 18.01 -1.49
CA ASN A 119 -1.17 19.06 -1.24
C ASN A 119 -2.31 18.59 -0.32
N TYR A 120 -2.37 17.29 -0.01
CA TYR A 120 -3.42 16.67 0.80
C TYR A 120 -2.92 16.15 2.16
N ARG A 121 -1.66 16.40 2.50
CA ARG A 121 -1.08 16.01 3.78
C ARG A 121 -1.74 16.77 4.94
N GLY A 122 -1.61 16.23 6.16
CA GLY A 122 -2.20 16.85 7.37
C GLY A 122 -3.71 16.67 7.54
N ARG A 123 -4.41 16.01 6.59
CA ARG A 123 -5.87 15.84 6.58
C ARG A 123 -6.34 14.45 7.08
N GLY A 124 -5.47 13.67 7.75
CA GLY A 124 -5.83 12.34 8.24
C GLY A 124 -5.84 11.22 7.17
N ILE A 125 -5.59 11.54 5.89
CA ILE A 125 -5.63 10.59 4.76
C ILE A 125 -4.67 9.42 4.98
N GLY A 126 -3.46 9.67 5.48
CA GLY A 126 -2.50 8.60 5.77
C GLY A 126 -2.99 7.59 6.79
N THR A 127 -3.69 8.05 7.85
CA THR A 127 -4.31 7.18 8.86
C THR A 127 -5.47 6.39 8.24
N MET A 128 -6.33 7.02 7.47
CA MET A 128 -7.42 6.36 6.76
C MET A 128 -6.91 5.26 5.83
N MET A 129 -5.89 5.54 5.03
CA MET A 129 -5.26 4.51 4.16
C MET A 129 -4.69 3.34 4.97
N ASN A 130 -4.12 3.59 6.15
CA ASN A 130 -3.68 2.51 7.03
C ASN A 130 -4.85 1.66 7.53
N CYS A 131 -5.97 2.27 7.93
CA CYS A 131 -7.18 1.53 8.32
C CYS A 131 -7.68 0.64 7.16
N LEU A 132 -7.73 1.18 5.93
CA LEU A 132 -8.13 0.44 4.73
C LEU A 132 -7.18 -0.74 4.43
N LEU A 133 -5.85 -0.54 4.57
CA LEU A 133 -4.85 -1.59 4.39
C LEU A 133 -4.98 -2.69 5.45
N ASN A 134 -5.25 -2.30 6.70
CA ASN A 134 -5.50 -3.25 7.79
C ASN A 134 -6.76 -4.07 7.48
N GLU A 135 -7.84 -3.39 7.10
CA GLU A 135 -9.11 -4.02 6.83
C GLU A 135 -9.00 -5.08 5.72
N VAL A 136 -8.42 -4.74 4.56
CA VAL A 136 -8.27 -5.71 3.48
C VAL A 136 -7.31 -6.84 3.85
N GLY A 137 -6.18 -6.54 4.49
CA GLY A 137 -5.17 -7.55 4.85
C GLY A 137 -5.69 -8.53 5.90
N PHE A 138 -6.27 -8.03 6.98
CA PHE A 138 -6.80 -8.88 8.05
C PHE A 138 -8.03 -9.69 7.63
N SER A 139 -8.90 -9.12 6.79
CA SER A 139 -10.10 -9.83 6.29
C SER A 139 -9.77 -11.12 5.54
N ILE A 140 -8.64 -11.16 4.87
CA ILE A 140 -8.18 -12.36 4.16
C ILE A 140 -7.21 -13.22 4.98
N GLY A 141 -6.81 -12.78 6.18
CA GLY A 141 -5.96 -13.53 7.11
C GLY A 141 -4.47 -13.29 6.94
N LEU A 142 -4.05 -12.11 6.47
CA LEU A 142 -2.63 -11.74 6.42
C LEU A 142 -2.14 -11.22 7.77
N ARG A 143 -0.89 -11.51 8.11
CA ARG A 143 -0.10 -10.74 9.06
C ARG A 143 0.49 -9.55 8.33
N LEU A 144 0.34 -8.35 8.89
CA LEU A 144 0.74 -7.12 8.24
C LEU A 144 1.99 -6.53 8.91
N PHE A 145 2.87 -6.03 8.07
CA PHE A 145 4.14 -5.43 8.47
C PHE A 145 4.37 -4.12 7.73
N GLU A 146 5.20 -3.26 8.31
CA GLU A 146 5.76 -2.10 7.61
C GLU A 146 7.14 -1.76 8.16
N THR A 147 7.95 -1.11 7.33
CA THR A 147 9.19 -0.48 7.77
C THR A 147 8.98 1.02 7.79
N VAL A 148 9.30 1.64 8.91
CA VAL A 148 9.19 3.10 9.09
C VAL A 148 10.56 3.68 9.34
N ASN A 149 10.99 4.62 8.49
CA ASN A 149 12.24 5.33 8.68
C ASN A 149 12.19 6.12 10.00
N LYS A 150 13.26 6.06 10.78
CA LYS A 150 13.38 6.71 12.09
C LYS A 150 13.05 8.21 12.08
N ASN A 151 13.27 8.89 10.94
CA ASN A 151 13.03 10.32 10.76
C ASN A 151 11.63 10.60 10.15
N ASN A 152 10.82 9.58 9.88
CA ASN A 152 9.48 9.71 9.31
C ASN A 152 8.40 9.63 10.40
N GLU A 153 8.39 10.61 11.30
CA GLU A 153 7.42 10.68 12.40
C GLU A 153 5.97 10.63 11.93
N ALA A 154 5.66 11.28 10.80
CA ALA A 154 4.31 11.30 10.24
C ALA A 154 3.82 9.89 9.88
N SER A 155 4.71 9.05 9.33
CA SER A 155 4.38 7.65 9.04
C SER A 155 4.15 6.86 10.31
N TYR A 156 5.03 7.02 11.32
CA TYR A 156 4.88 6.33 12.60
C TYR A 156 3.59 6.74 13.32
N LYS A 157 3.33 8.04 13.46
CA LYS A 157 2.09 8.58 14.06
C LYS A 157 0.84 8.03 13.36
N SER A 158 0.85 7.99 12.03
CA SER A 158 -0.26 7.46 11.25
C SER A 158 -0.45 5.94 11.47
N ALA A 159 0.63 5.17 11.66
CA ALA A 159 0.55 3.74 11.94
C ALA A 159 -0.08 3.46 13.31
N ILE A 160 0.39 4.13 14.37
CA ILE A 160 -0.13 3.94 15.74
C ILE A 160 -1.54 4.51 15.93
N SER A 161 -1.95 5.49 15.12
CA SER A 161 -3.32 6.02 15.13
C SER A 161 -4.33 5.07 14.46
N ALA A 162 -3.87 4.21 13.57
CA ALA A 162 -4.72 3.28 12.82
C ALA A 162 -4.78 1.87 13.44
N SER A 163 -3.86 1.51 14.36
CA SER A 163 -3.72 0.14 14.88
C SER A 163 -2.77 0.09 16.08
N LYS A 164 -2.84 -1.01 16.82
CA LYS A 164 -1.73 -1.38 17.69
C LYS A 164 -0.54 -1.81 16.84
N VAL A 165 0.66 -1.39 17.21
CA VAL A 165 1.89 -1.80 16.54
C VAL A 165 2.83 -2.48 17.52
N LYS A 166 3.52 -3.51 17.06
CA LYS A 166 4.60 -4.18 17.79
C LYS A 166 5.91 -3.91 17.05
N VAL A 167 6.87 -3.30 17.72
CA VAL A 167 8.22 -3.19 17.17
C VAL A 167 8.85 -4.57 17.21
N ILE A 168 9.15 -5.12 16.04
CA ILE A 168 9.77 -6.44 15.88
C ILE A 168 11.28 -6.29 15.95
N ASP A 169 11.80 -5.25 15.27
CA ASP A 169 13.23 -5.02 15.17
C ASP A 169 13.53 -3.54 14.92
N LYS A 170 14.75 -3.13 15.30
CA LYS A 170 15.34 -1.86 14.90
C LYS A 170 16.50 -2.16 13.96
N MET A 171 16.30 -1.88 12.69
CA MET A 171 17.28 -2.17 11.64
C MET A 171 18.60 -1.41 11.86
N ALA A 172 19.69 -1.88 11.26
CA ALA A 172 21.03 -1.28 11.40
C ALA A 172 21.08 0.22 11.03
N ASN A 173 20.24 0.66 10.08
CA ASN A 173 20.10 2.07 9.69
C ASN A 173 19.20 2.88 10.66
N GLY A 174 18.67 2.24 11.71
CA GLY A 174 17.77 2.82 12.70
C GLY A 174 16.29 2.84 12.32
N ASP A 175 15.91 2.30 11.17
CA ASP A 175 14.51 2.16 10.79
C ASP A 175 13.80 1.11 11.67
N LEU A 176 12.51 1.32 11.92
CA LEU A 176 11.70 0.42 12.73
C LEU A 176 11.00 -0.60 11.82
N TYR A 177 11.14 -1.88 12.15
CA TYR A 177 10.34 -2.94 11.57
C TYR A 177 9.16 -3.25 12.49
N LEU A 178 7.95 -3.00 11.99
CA LEU A 178 6.71 -3.06 12.76
C LEU A 178 5.83 -4.20 12.30
N GLU A 179 5.24 -4.92 13.23
CA GLU A 179 4.07 -5.77 13.00
C GLU A 179 2.81 -5.00 13.41
N ILE A 180 1.80 -5.05 12.56
CA ILE A 180 0.51 -4.40 12.77
C ILE A 180 -0.43 -5.42 13.39
N LEU A 181 -1.04 -5.05 14.50
CA LEU A 181 -1.94 -5.93 15.24
C LEU A 181 -3.39 -5.46 15.09
N ILE A 182 -4.31 -6.41 15.17
CA ILE A 182 -5.76 -6.14 15.24
C ILE A 182 -6.05 -5.44 16.57
N ILE A 183 -6.85 -4.38 16.53
CA ILE A 183 -7.38 -3.70 17.73
C ILE A 183 -8.56 -4.51 18.26
#